data_7c73e5f0560e1dab4646d3ef39ee583a
#
_entry.id   7c73e5f0560e1dab4646d3ef39ee583a
#
_cell.length_a   1.000
_cell.length_b   1.000
_cell.length_c   1.000
_cell.angle_alpha   90.00
_cell.angle_beta   90.00
_cell.angle_gamma   90.00
#
_symmetry.space_group_name_H-M   'P 1'
#
loop_
_entity.id
_entity.type
_entity.pdbx_description
1 polymer ?
#
loop_
_entity_poly.entity_id
_entity_poly.type
_entity_poly.pdbx_seq_one_letter_code
_entity_poly.pdbx_strand_id
1 'polypeptide(L)'
;MESVFTTVIRDEGRVFAENEHAFAFPTNIPITPGHSLVCPRRVVETIDELTAEELVCLFELLELVKGGLRAVVGAEGFNCAWNEGGKSYGQSVPHLHIHIVPRTPGDAGIYNYDPRQFLYRPGDREEASAEALKEFVLNMQQELR
;
A
#
# COMPACT_ATOMS: atom_id res chain seq x y z
N MET A 1 -13.60 13.89 -7.37
CA MET A 1 -13.09 14.06 -5.98
C MET A 1 -11.64 13.66 -5.92
N GLU A 2 -10.85 14.34 -5.14
CA GLU A 2 -9.41 14.11 -5.02
C GLU A 2 -9.04 13.72 -3.59
N SER A 3 -7.91 13.03 -3.43
CA SER A 3 -7.30 12.74 -2.15
C SER A 3 -5.80 12.98 -2.26
N VAL A 4 -5.07 12.89 -1.15
CA VAL A 4 -3.60 12.98 -1.18
C VAL A 4 -3.01 11.88 -2.08
N PHE A 5 -3.68 10.74 -2.20
CA PHE A 5 -3.21 9.64 -3.04
C PHE A 5 -3.36 9.94 -4.53
N THR A 6 -4.40 10.67 -4.92
CA THR A 6 -4.61 11.03 -6.33
C THR A 6 -3.85 12.28 -6.75
N THR A 7 -3.33 13.04 -5.81
CA THR A 7 -2.59 14.30 -6.07
C THR A 7 -1.12 14.18 -5.68
N VAL A 8 -0.80 14.29 -4.39
CA VAL A 8 0.58 14.36 -3.90
C VAL A 8 1.40 13.13 -4.28
N ILE A 9 0.86 11.94 -4.07
CA ILE A 9 1.56 10.69 -4.37
C ILE A 9 1.88 10.59 -5.85
N ARG A 10 0.92 10.95 -6.69
CA ARG A 10 1.09 10.89 -8.14
C ARG A 10 2.06 11.97 -8.63
N ASP A 11 1.95 13.18 -8.10
CA ASP A 11 2.84 14.30 -8.46
C ASP A 11 4.29 14.03 -8.05
N GLU A 12 4.51 13.26 -6.98
CA GLU A 12 5.85 12.86 -6.55
C GLU A 12 6.40 11.66 -7.34
N GLY A 13 5.64 11.13 -8.29
CA GLY A 13 6.07 10.00 -9.11
C GLY A 13 6.17 8.68 -8.34
N ARG A 14 5.38 8.51 -7.28
CA ARG A 14 5.46 7.33 -6.42
C ARG A 14 4.60 6.15 -6.88
N VAL A 15 3.70 6.36 -7.84
CA VAL A 15 2.87 5.29 -8.39
C VAL A 15 3.75 4.36 -9.22
N PHE A 16 3.90 3.10 -8.82
CA PHE A 16 4.74 2.14 -9.55
C PHE A 16 3.94 1.18 -10.43
N ALA A 17 2.65 1.07 -10.25
CA ALA A 17 1.79 0.22 -11.07
C ALA A 17 0.36 0.72 -11.04
N GLU A 18 -0.39 0.48 -12.11
CA GLU A 18 -1.80 0.84 -12.18
C GLU A 18 -2.51 0.02 -13.25
N ASN A 19 -3.82 -0.08 -13.11
CA ASN A 19 -4.69 -0.63 -14.14
C ASN A 19 -5.86 0.32 -14.37
N GLU A 20 -6.93 -0.15 -15.00
CA GLU A 20 -8.06 0.71 -15.36
C GLU A 20 -8.71 1.40 -14.16
N HIS A 21 -8.82 0.72 -13.01
CA HIS A 21 -9.55 1.23 -11.85
C HIS A 21 -8.75 1.34 -10.56
N ALA A 22 -7.45 1.02 -10.59
CA ALA A 22 -6.65 1.01 -9.37
C ALA A 22 -5.21 1.44 -9.63
N PHE A 23 -4.52 1.84 -8.57
CA PHE A 23 -3.10 2.19 -8.62
C PHE A 23 -2.41 1.81 -7.32
N ALA A 24 -1.08 1.64 -7.38
CA ALA A 24 -0.26 1.18 -6.27
C ALA A 24 0.97 2.05 -6.08
N PHE A 25 1.36 2.24 -4.83
CA PHE A 25 2.51 3.05 -4.46
C PHE A 25 3.01 2.62 -3.07
N PRO A 26 4.29 2.91 -2.74
CA PRO A 26 4.80 2.60 -1.40
C PRO A 26 4.26 3.58 -0.37
N THR A 27 4.01 3.08 0.84
CA THR A 27 3.76 3.96 1.97
C THR A 27 5.05 4.68 2.36
N ASN A 28 4.95 5.89 2.88
CA ASN A 28 6.12 6.63 3.37
C ASN A 28 6.49 6.25 4.81
N ILE A 29 5.67 5.43 5.48
CA ILE A 29 5.92 4.97 6.86
C ILE A 29 5.82 3.44 6.93
N PRO A 30 6.75 2.70 6.29
CA PRO A 30 6.64 1.25 6.16
C PRO A 30 6.73 0.51 7.50
N ILE A 31 5.95 -0.56 7.63
CA ILE A 31 6.08 -1.51 8.74
C ILE A 31 7.25 -2.44 8.45
N THR A 32 7.34 -2.91 7.20
CA THR A 32 8.47 -3.68 6.69
C THR A 32 8.94 -3.06 5.39
N PRO A 33 10.19 -3.32 4.95
CA PRO A 33 10.64 -2.84 3.64
C PRO A 33 9.71 -3.33 2.53
N GLY A 34 9.25 -2.40 1.71
CA GLY A 34 8.34 -2.70 0.61
C GLY A 34 6.85 -2.59 0.94
N HIS A 35 6.50 -2.23 2.17
CA HIS A 35 5.10 -1.99 2.55
C HIS A 35 4.46 -1.02 1.55
N SER A 36 3.46 -1.50 0.83
CA SER A 36 2.81 -0.76 -0.25
C SER A 36 1.31 -0.64 -0.02
N LEU A 37 0.70 0.25 -0.76
CA LEU A 37 -0.74 0.50 -0.73
C LEU A 37 -1.31 0.33 -2.13
N VAL A 38 -2.51 -0.26 -2.19
CA VAL A 38 -3.28 -0.37 -3.44
C VAL A 38 -4.61 0.32 -3.20
N CYS A 39 -4.96 1.24 -4.09
CA CYS A 39 -6.16 2.09 -3.96
C CYS A 39 -7.00 2.04 -5.22
N PRO A 40 -8.33 2.17 -5.12
CA PRO A 40 -9.13 2.47 -6.30
C PRO A 40 -8.84 3.89 -6.80
N ARG A 41 -8.97 4.11 -8.11
CA ARG A 41 -8.83 5.46 -8.68
C ARG A 41 -9.92 6.40 -8.18
N ARG A 42 -11.15 5.88 -8.06
CA ARG A 42 -12.27 6.65 -7.54
C ARG A 42 -12.12 6.77 -6.02
N VAL A 43 -12.25 7.97 -5.50
CA VAL A 43 -12.08 8.25 -4.08
C VAL A 43 -13.34 7.83 -3.33
N VAL A 44 -13.29 6.64 -2.76
CA VAL A 44 -14.33 6.09 -1.89
C VAL A 44 -13.69 5.73 -0.55
N GLU A 45 -14.49 5.65 0.51
CA GLU A 45 -13.95 5.34 1.84
C GLU A 45 -14.17 3.90 2.25
N THR A 46 -15.15 3.21 1.66
CA THR A 46 -15.49 1.84 2.02
C THR A 46 -15.49 0.92 0.79
N ILE A 47 -15.25 -0.36 1.02
CA ILE A 47 -15.15 -1.33 -0.07
C ILE A 47 -16.49 -1.59 -0.75
N ASP A 48 -17.58 -1.46 -0.01
CA ASP A 48 -18.94 -1.68 -0.56
C ASP A 48 -19.39 -0.57 -1.51
N GLU A 49 -18.67 0.56 -1.56
CA GLU A 49 -18.94 1.61 -2.54
C GLU A 49 -18.38 1.30 -3.93
N LEU A 50 -17.52 0.27 -4.04
CA LEU A 50 -16.93 -0.10 -5.32
C LEU A 50 -17.91 -0.92 -6.17
N THR A 51 -17.83 -0.73 -7.49
CA THR A 51 -18.53 -1.63 -8.43
C THR A 51 -17.78 -2.97 -8.46
N ALA A 52 -18.43 -4.01 -8.98
CA ALA A 52 -17.81 -5.32 -9.17
C ALA A 52 -16.55 -5.22 -10.03
N GLU A 53 -16.58 -4.43 -11.10
CA GLU A 53 -15.46 -4.22 -11.99
C GLU A 53 -14.29 -3.53 -11.27
N GLU A 54 -14.57 -2.50 -10.49
CA GLU A 54 -13.56 -1.81 -9.69
C GLU A 54 -12.93 -2.76 -8.68
N LEU A 55 -13.74 -3.59 -8.03
CA LEU A 55 -13.27 -4.55 -7.04
C LEU A 55 -12.33 -5.59 -7.68
N VAL A 56 -12.69 -6.12 -8.85
CA VAL A 56 -11.84 -7.06 -9.59
C VAL A 56 -10.52 -6.42 -9.94
N CYS A 57 -10.53 -5.19 -10.48
CA CYS A 57 -9.31 -4.46 -10.82
C CYS A 57 -8.42 -4.22 -9.61
N LEU A 58 -9.02 -3.87 -8.48
CA LEU A 58 -8.27 -3.64 -7.23
C LEU A 58 -7.53 -4.90 -6.78
N PHE A 59 -8.20 -6.05 -6.77
CA PHE A 59 -7.59 -7.31 -6.34
C PHE A 59 -6.63 -7.90 -7.38
N GLU A 60 -6.85 -7.67 -8.67
CA GLU A 60 -5.88 -8.04 -9.70
C GLU A 60 -4.57 -7.27 -9.52
N LEU A 61 -4.65 -5.97 -9.24
CA LEU A 61 -3.45 -5.16 -8.98
C LEU A 61 -2.75 -5.60 -7.71
N LEU A 62 -3.51 -5.91 -6.66
CA LEU A 62 -2.95 -6.44 -5.41
C LEU A 62 -2.11 -7.70 -5.68
N GLU A 63 -2.61 -8.64 -6.48
CA GLU A 63 -1.88 -9.86 -6.81
C GLU A 63 -0.62 -9.57 -7.63
N LEU A 64 -0.71 -8.62 -8.56
CA LEU A 64 0.46 -8.18 -9.34
C LEU A 64 1.55 -7.61 -8.43
N VAL A 65 1.17 -6.75 -7.50
CA VAL A 65 2.10 -6.11 -6.55
C VAL A 65 2.77 -7.16 -5.66
N LYS A 66 2.02 -8.15 -5.19
CA LYS A 66 2.58 -9.26 -4.39
C LYS A 66 3.68 -9.98 -5.18
N GLY A 67 3.44 -10.26 -6.47
CA GLY A 67 4.45 -10.85 -7.34
C GLY A 67 5.72 -10.02 -7.43
N GLY A 68 5.57 -8.71 -7.61
CA GLY A 68 6.70 -7.78 -7.63
C GLY A 68 7.46 -7.75 -6.31
N LEU A 69 6.75 -7.78 -5.19
CA LEU A 69 7.38 -7.78 -3.87
C LEU A 69 8.16 -9.07 -3.58
N ARG A 70 7.73 -10.20 -4.12
CA ARG A 70 8.51 -11.44 -4.02
C ARG A 70 9.86 -11.26 -4.72
N ALA A 71 9.87 -10.63 -5.89
CA ALA A 71 11.09 -10.42 -6.65
C ALA A 71 11.99 -9.33 -6.06
N VAL A 72 11.41 -8.21 -5.66
CA VAL A 72 12.19 -7.02 -5.25
C VAL A 72 12.69 -7.11 -3.80
N VAL A 73 11.86 -7.57 -2.88
CA VAL A 73 12.23 -7.63 -1.45
C VAL A 73 12.31 -9.05 -0.90
N GLY A 74 12.11 -10.06 -1.72
CA GLY A 74 12.21 -11.44 -1.29
C GLY A 74 11.06 -11.89 -0.39
N ALA A 75 9.88 -11.29 -0.53
CA ALA A 75 8.75 -11.62 0.32
C ALA A 75 8.38 -13.10 0.21
N GLU A 76 8.14 -13.74 1.33
CA GLU A 76 7.67 -15.13 1.39
C GLU A 76 6.21 -15.21 1.84
N GLY A 77 5.68 -14.14 2.43
CA GLY A 77 4.29 -14.05 2.83
C GLY A 77 3.86 -12.60 2.88
N PHE A 78 2.58 -12.38 3.14
CA PHE A 78 2.01 -11.04 3.17
C PHE A 78 0.96 -10.94 4.26
N ASN A 79 0.89 -9.76 4.89
CA ASN A 79 -0.29 -9.38 5.65
C ASN A 79 -0.99 -8.26 4.89
N CYS A 80 -2.25 -8.47 4.56
CA CYS A 80 -3.03 -7.51 3.80
C CYS A 80 -4.26 -7.10 4.61
N ALA A 81 -4.54 -5.79 4.65
CA ALA A 81 -5.68 -5.28 5.41
C ALA A 81 -6.05 -3.88 4.94
N TRP A 82 -7.28 -3.48 5.23
CA TRP A 82 -7.72 -2.10 5.04
C TRP A 82 -8.59 -1.68 6.23
N ASN A 83 -8.71 -0.37 6.43
CA ASN A 83 -9.49 0.21 7.50
C ASN A 83 -10.65 1.02 6.91
N GLU A 84 -11.78 1.03 7.60
CA GLU A 84 -12.94 1.84 7.25
C GLU A 84 -13.46 2.54 8.50
N GLY A 85 -14.09 3.70 8.32
CA GLY A 85 -14.70 4.45 9.41
C GLY A 85 -13.95 5.69 9.86
N GLY A 86 -12.89 6.07 9.15
CA GLY A 86 -12.14 7.29 9.42
C GLY A 86 -11.01 7.12 10.43
N LYS A 87 -10.46 8.24 10.88
CA LYS A 87 -9.23 8.28 11.71
C LYS A 87 -9.33 7.48 13.00
N SER A 88 -10.48 7.50 13.66
CA SER A 88 -10.69 6.79 14.93
C SER A 88 -10.53 5.27 14.77
N TYR A 89 -10.64 4.76 13.55
CA TYR A 89 -10.57 3.34 13.23
C TYR A 89 -9.37 3.01 12.34
N GLY A 90 -8.38 3.90 12.26
CA GLY A 90 -7.13 3.66 11.54
C GLY A 90 -7.11 4.12 10.08
N GLN A 91 -8.21 4.64 9.56
CA GLN A 91 -8.27 5.18 8.20
C GLN A 91 -7.80 6.63 8.21
N SER A 92 -6.49 6.83 8.14
CA SER A 92 -5.88 8.15 8.25
C SER A 92 -6.12 9.04 7.03
N VAL A 93 -6.37 8.44 5.87
CA VAL A 93 -6.70 9.14 4.64
C VAL A 93 -8.09 8.69 4.20
N PRO A 94 -9.02 9.61 3.89
CA PRO A 94 -10.39 9.24 3.50
C PRO A 94 -10.47 8.76 2.05
N HIS A 95 -9.70 7.74 1.74
CA HIS A 95 -9.62 7.09 0.45
C HIS A 95 -9.23 5.64 0.74
N LEU A 96 -10.09 4.71 0.39
CA LEU A 96 -9.87 3.27 0.63
C LEU A 96 -8.48 2.88 0.15
N HIS A 97 -7.72 2.22 1.01
CA HIS A 97 -6.40 1.72 0.63
C HIS A 97 -6.13 0.39 1.32
N ILE A 98 -5.70 -0.58 0.53
CA ILE A 98 -5.34 -1.90 1.04
C ILE A 98 -3.84 -1.89 1.31
N HIS A 99 -3.48 -2.15 2.57
CA HIS A 99 -2.09 -2.34 2.96
C HIS A 99 -1.60 -3.70 2.49
N ILE A 100 -0.41 -3.73 1.91
CA ILE A 100 0.30 -4.96 1.59
C ILE A 100 1.62 -4.90 2.34
N VAL A 101 1.74 -5.71 3.39
CA VAL A 101 2.95 -5.76 4.21
C VAL A 101 3.70 -7.05 3.87
N PRO A 102 4.79 -6.95 3.09
CA PRO A 102 5.59 -8.13 2.74
C PRO A 102 6.32 -8.66 3.95
N ARG A 103 6.38 -9.98 4.06
CA ARG A 103 6.99 -10.64 5.21
C ARG A 103 8.14 -11.52 4.77
N THR A 104 9.25 -11.44 5.52
CA THR A 104 10.42 -12.28 5.31
C THR A 104 10.79 -12.97 6.63
N PRO A 105 11.49 -14.13 6.58
CA PRO A 105 11.89 -14.81 7.81
C PRO A 105 12.75 -13.90 8.69
N GLY A 106 12.40 -13.83 9.96
CA GLY A 106 13.16 -13.05 10.94
C GLY A 106 13.01 -11.53 10.81
N ASP A 107 12.05 -11.05 10.05
CA ASP A 107 11.81 -9.61 9.97
C ASP A 107 11.40 -9.06 11.34
N ALA A 108 11.84 -7.84 11.65
CA ALA A 108 11.67 -7.25 12.96
C ALA A 108 10.22 -6.83 13.27
N GLY A 109 9.34 -6.92 12.28
CA GLY A 109 8.05 -6.25 12.41
C GLY A 109 7.03 -6.92 13.28
N ILE A 110 7.12 -8.24 13.59
CA ILE A 110 5.87 -8.91 13.96
C ILE A 110 5.95 -9.96 15.03
N TYR A 111 7.11 -10.28 15.55
CA TYR A 111 7.14 -11.18 16.70
C TYR A 111 6.54 -10.52 17.94
N ASN A 112 6.47 -9.20 17.95
CA ASN A 112 5.80 -8.39 18.96
C ASN A 112 4.61 -7.67 18.33
N TYR A 113 3.79 -8.40 17.59
CA TYR A 113 2.68 -7.83 16.87
C TYR A 113 1.74 -7.07 17.80
N ASP A 114 1.72 -5.77 17.63
CA ASP A 114 0.70 -4.89 18.20
C ASP A 114 -0.28 -4.59 17.05
N PRO A 115 -1.54 -5.01 17.15
CA PRO A 115 -2.52 -4.73 16.10
C PRO A 115 -2.58 -3.26 15.70
N ARG A 116 -2.27 -2.36 16.62
CA ARG A 116 -2.25 -0.92 16.34
C ARG A 116 -1.14 -0.53 15.37
N GLN A 117 -0.02 -1.25 15.38
CA GLN A 117 1.08 -0.97 14.45
C GLN A 117 0.71 -1.32 13.01
N PHE A 118 -0.17 -2.29 12.83
CA PHE A 118 -0.65 -2.70 11.53
C PHE A 118 -1.88 -1.89 11.08
N LEU A 119 -2.83 -1.67 12.01
CA LEU A 119 -4.12 -1.07 11.69
C LEU A 119 -4.13 0.45 11.81
N TYR A 120 -3.26 1.01 12.64
CA TYR A 120 -3.23 2.44 12.91
C TYR A 120 -1.86 3.01 12.61
N ARG A 121 -1.82 4.29 12.28
CA ARG A 121 -0.56 5.00 12.07
C ARG A 121 0.03 5.41 13.42
N PRO A 122 1.02 4.68 13.96
CA PRO A 122 1.68 5.09 15.19
C PRO A 122 2.60 6.28 14.93
N GLY A 123 2.65 7.22 15.89
CA GLY A 123 3.42 8.44 15.75
C GLY A 123 4.93 8.26 15.81
N ASP A 124 5.40 7.09 16.24
CA ASP A 124 6.83 6.79 16.42
C ASP A 124 7.44 6.00 15.25
N ARG A 125 6.64 5.67 14.23
CA ARG A 125 7.14 4.93 13.07
C ARG A 125 7.89 5.87 12.13
N GLU A 126 9.13 5.53 11.82
CA GLU A 126 9.98 6.37 10.98
C GLU A 126 9.48 6.46 9.54
N GLU A 127 9.62 7.64 8.96
CA GLU A 127 9.37 7.82 7.53
C GLU A 127 10.54 7.24 6.73
N ALA A 128 10.22 6.60 5.60
CA ALA A 128 11.24 6.22 4.63
C ALA A 128 11.80 7.48 3.95
N SER A 129 13.09 7.47 3.62
CA SER A 129 13.69 8.58 2.90
C SER A 129 13.14 8.70 1.48
N ALA A 130 13.19 9.90 0.91
CA ALA A 130 12.76 10.12 -0.48
C ALA A 130 13.56 9.24 -1.45
N GLU A 131 14.86 9.09 -1.20
CA GLU A 131 15.74 8.25 -2.02
C GLU A 131 15.36 6.78 -1.95
N ALA A 132 15.06 6.27 -0.75
CA ALA A 132 14.67 4.87 -0.56
C ALA A 132 13.34 4.58 -1.26
N LEU A 133 12.37 5.49 -1.18
CA LEU A 133 11.09 5.34 -1.86
C LEU A 133 11.27 5.36 -3.38
N LYS A 134 12.09 6.27 -3.88
CA LYS A 134 12.37 6.38 -5.32
C LYS A 134 13.03 5.13 -5.86
N GLU A 135 14.04 4.61 -5.16
CA GLU A 135 14.73 3.38 -5.55
C GLU A 135 13.76 2.20 -5.58
N PHE A 136 12.95 2.06 -4.55
CA PHE A 136 11.95 1.00 -4.48
C PHE A 136 10.95 1.09 -5.63
N VAL A 137 10.43 2.29 -5.92
CA VAL A 137 9.49 2.51 -7.03
C VAL A 137 10.11 2.09 -8.35
N LEU A 138 11.36 2.50 -8.62
CA LEU A 138 12.06 2.14 -9.85
C LEU A 138 12.23 0.63 -9.97
N ASN A 139 12.61 -0.03 -8.88
CA ASN A 139 12.77 -1.49 -8.85
C ASN A 139 11.44 -2.21 -9.13
N MET A 140 10.36 -1.73 -8.53
CA MET A 140 9.03 -2.29 -8.78
C MET A 140 8.58 -2.07 -10.21
N GLN A 141 8.79 -0.86 -10.75
CA GLN A 141 8.44 -0.56 -12.14
C GLN A 141 9.18 -1.47 -13.13
N GLN A 142 10.46 -1.75 -12.88
CA GLN A 142 11.24 -2.65 -13.72
C GLN A 142 10.70 -4.08 -13.64
N GLU A 143 10.38 -4.54 -12.45
CA GLU A 143 9.89 -5.90 -12.24
C GLU A 143 8.50 -6.12 -12.84
N LEU A 144 7.64 -5.11 -12.81
CA LEU A 144 6.24 -5.21 -13.23
C LEU A 144 5.99 -4.86 -14.71
N ARG A 145 7.04 -4.67 -15.48
CA ARG A 145 6.90 -4.43 -16.93
C ARG A 145 6.47 -5.65 -17.69
#